data_58c4b8bfad14ce5f9ee10f67990d2617
#
_entry.id   58c4b8bfad14ce5f9ee10f67990d2617
#
_cell.length_a   1.000
_cell.length_b   1.000
_cell.length_c   1.000
_cell.angle_alpha   90.00
_cell.angle_beta   90.00
_cell.angle_gamma   90.00
#
_symmetry.space_group_name_H-M   'P 1'
#
loop_
_entity.id
_entity.type
_entity.pdbx_description
1 polymer ?
#
loop_
_entity_poly.entity_id
_entity_poly.type
_entity_poly.pdbx_seq_one_letter_code
_entity_poly.pdbx_strand_id
1 'polypeptide(L)'
;MYRAGATKSYKVYGKKEYGKRFDKVAGFTARSRSGVDELSLYDKERQLEKIGHPSDEAHGILRAEYRILNVNKIMRKHEITLTNSETLLWFINNSGDLLYEILSKFIVDGASYKLSEVNRLICEQVNRKKMRNRMCRFSELVAQKHGMFSARRAMEQEDPKLDSRAYHKMIDKFVNIGVNPVPLPAKKDICDLPSLFEWL
;
A
#
# COMPACT_ATOMS: atom_id res chain seq x y z
N MET A 1 1.25 4.73 3.37
CA MET A 1 1.04 3.33 3.72
C MET A 1 2.22 2.53 3.24
N TYR A 2 3.04 1.94 4.08
CA TYR A 2 4.19 1.15 3.62
C TYR A 2 4.30 -0.14 4.41
N ARG A 3 4.46 -1.27 3.73
CA ARG A 3 5.09 -2.44 4.35
C ARG A 3 6.53 -2.05 4.67
N ALA A 4 7.01 -2.35 5.87
CA ALA A 4 8.36 -1.96 6.33
C ALA A 4 9.50 -2.48 5.42
N GLY A 5 9.26 -3.50 4.61
CA GLY A 5 10.21 -4.04 3.64
C GLY A 5 10.43 -3.18 2.39
N ALA A 6 9.40 -2.44 1.95
CA ALA A 6 9.49 -1.64 0.73
C ALA A 6 10.51 -0.51 0.85
N THR A 7 10.67 0.09 2.03
CA THR A 7 11.61 1.19 2.27
C THR A 7 13.08 0.77 2.19
N LYS A 8 13.41 -0.52 2.32
CA LYS A 8 14.77 -1.03 2.10
C LYS A 8 15.12 -1.13 0.63
N SER A 9 14.14 -1.48 -0.22
CA SER A 9 14.34 -1.72 -1.65
C SER A 9 13.99 -0.53 -2.53
N TYR A 10 13.19 0.43 -2.04
CA TYR A 10 12.71 1.58 -2.80
C TYR A 10 13.05 2.91 -2.12
N LYS A 11 13.39 3.91 -2.94
CA LYS A 11 13.43 5.31 -2.53
C LYS A 11 12.07 5.91 -2.81
N VAL A 12 11.44 6.47 -1.79
CA VAL A 12 10.15 7.15 -1.92
C VAL A 12 10.41 8.64 -2.09
N TYR A 13 9.95 9.15 -3.22
CA TYR A 13 9.94 10.56 -3.55
C TYR A 13 8.54 11.11 -3.23
N GLY A 14 8.45 12.31 -2.75
CA GLY A 14 7.15 12.94 -2.41
C GLY A 14 7.18 13.68 -1.07
N LYS A 15 7.96 13.21 -0.11
CA LYS A 15 8.16 13.95 1.15
C LYS A 15 9.02 15.21 0.99
N LYS A 16 9.91 15.27 -0.01
CA LYS A 16 10.82 16.41 -0.23
C LYS A 16 10.30 17.40 -1.27
N GLU A 17 9.55 16.93 -2.27
CA GLU A 17 9.08 17.77 -3.38
C GLU A 17 7.80 18.55 -3.06
N TYR A 18 6.98 18.05 -2.13
CA TYR A 18 5.66 18.59 -1.85
C TYR A 18 5.56 19.34 -0.50
N GLY A 19 6.69 19.58 0.18
CA GLY A 19 6.73 20.37 1.38
C GLY A 19 6.22 19.68 2.64
N LYS A 20 6.08 20.44 3.74
CA LYS A 20 5.85 19.94 5.10
C LYS A 20 4.40 19.47 5.40
N ARG A 21 3.45 19.55 4.46
CA ARG A 21 2.04 19.26 4.70
C ARG A 21 1.59 18.05 3.88
N PHE A 22 1.31 16.96 4.55
CA PHE A 22 0.80 15.71 4.00
C PHE A 22 -0.58 15.86 3.34
N ASP A 23 -1.35 16.83 3.77
CA ASP A 23 -2.67 17.22 3.27
C ASP A 23 -2.67 17.78 1.85
N LYS A 24 -1.49 18.15 1.34
CA LYS A 24 -1.30 18.68 -0.03
C LYS A 24 -0.61 17.70 -0.98
N VAL A 25 -0.31 16.48 -0.54
CA VAL A 25 0.37 15.49 -1.38
C VAL A 25 -0.68 14.73 -2.18
N ALA A 26 -0.74 15.00 -3.47
CA ALA A 26 -1.62 14.29 -4.40
C ALA A 26 -1.20 12.82 -4.66
N GLY A 27 -0.06 12.38 -4.12
CA GLY A 27 0.41 11.02 -4.30
C GLY A 27 1.87 10.81 -3.88
N PHE A 28 2.44 9.66 -4.24
CA PHE A 28 3.86 9.37 -4.06
C PHE A 28 4.44 8.64 -5.27
N THR A 29 5.75 8.73 -5.42
CA THR A 29 6.54 7.91 -6.35
C THR A 29 7.59 7.13 -5.56
N ALA A 30 7.66 5.84 -5.80
CA ALA A 30 8.63 4.94 -5.18
C ALA A 30 9.50 4.28 -6.26
N ARG A 31 10.78 4.64 -6.32
CA ARG A 31 11.74 4.07 -7.27
C ARG A 31 12.60 3.02 -6.59
N SER A 32 12.77 1.87 -7.25
CA SER A 32 13.66 0.83 -6.72
C SER A 32 15.11 1.33 -6.65
N ARG A 33 15.83 0.95 -5.60
CA ARG A 33 17.25 1.32 -5.41
C ARG A 33 18.15 0.73 -6.48
N SER A 34 17.74 -0.40 -7.06
CA SER A 34 18.41 -1.04 -8.20
C SER A 34 18.15 -0.35 -9.53
N GLY A 35 17.26 0.65 -9.57
CA GLY A 35 16.88 1.37 -10.79
C GLY A 35 16.12 0.53 -11.80
N VAL A 36 15.47 -0.55 -11.36
CA VAL A 36 14.76 -1.49 -12.24
C VAL A 36 13.37 -0.99 -12.58
N ASP A 37 12.69 -0.42 -11.59
CA ASP A 37 11.28 -0.11 -11.67
C ASP A 37 10.89 1.09 -10.79
N GLU A 38 9.71 1.62 -11.06
CA GLU A 38 9.13 2.75 -10.35
C GLU A 38 7.60 2.58 -10.25
N LEU A 39 7.05 2.80 -9.06
CA LEU A 39 5.61 2.89 -8.82
C LEU A 39 5.24 4.32 -8.49
N SER A 40 4.24 4.86 -9.19
CA SER A 40 3.58 6.11 -8.83
C SER A 40 2.13 5.84 -8.46
N LEU A 41 1.68 6.42 -7.36
CA LEU A 41 0.30 6.38 -6.89
C LEU A 41 -0.14 7.80 -6.60
N TYR A 42 -1.19 8.30 -7.26
CA TYR A 42 -1.59 9.70 -7.14
C TYR A 42 -3.07 9.94 -7.45
N ASP A 43 -3.59 11.03 -6.88
CA ASP A 43 -4.89 11.58 -7.16
C ASP A 43 -4.87 12.24 -8.55
N LYS A 44 -5.67 11.68 -9.48
CA LYS A 44 -5.69 12.13 -10.88
C LYS A 44 -6.30 13.51 -11.04
N GLU A 45 -7.35 13.84 -10.29
CA GLU A 45 -8.00 15.15 -10.31
C GLU A 45 -6.99 16.24 -9.95
N ARG A 46 -6.33 16.09 -8.80
CA ARG A 46 -5.31 17.07 -8.37
C ARG A 46 -4.11 17.16 -9.31
N GLN A 47 -3.75 16.06 -9.97
CA GLN A 47 -2.71 16.12 -10.99
C GLN A 47 -3.12 16.97 -12.18
N LEU A 48 -4.35 16.79 -12.67
CA LEU A 48 -4.88 17.56 -13.80
C LEU A 48 -5.06 19.04 -13.45
N GLU A 49 -5.56 19.36 -12.27
CA GLU A 49 -5.63 20.74 -11.76
C GLU A 49 -4.25 21.42 -11.78
N LYS A 50 -3.23 20.72 -11.28
CA LYS A 50 -1.86 21.24 -11.20
C LYS A 50 -1.25 21.56 -12.57
N ILE A 51 -1.60 20.82 -13.61
CA ILE A 51 -1.10 21.05 -14.98
C ILE A 51 -2.03 21.95 -15.81
N GLY A 52 -3.09 22.51 -15.19
CA GLY A 52 -4.00 23.44 -15.84
C GLY A 52 -5.04 22.81 -16.75
N HIS A 53 -5.30 21.53 -16.59
CA HIS A 53 -6.31 20.76 -17.33
C HIS A 53 -7.31 20.07 -16.38
N PRO A 54 -8.10 20.84 -15.60
CA PRO A 54 -9.11 20.26 -14.72
C PRO A 54 -10.13 19.46 -15.53
N SER A 55 -10.57 18.31 -14.99
CA SER A 55 -11.56 17.45 -15.61
C SER A 55 -12.44 16.83 -14.54
N ASP A 56 -13.75 16.98 -14.67
CA ASP A 56 -14.74 16.37 -13.77
C ASP A 56 -14.69 14.83 -13.84
N GLU A 57 -14.29 14.27 -14.97
CA GLU A 57 -14.13 12.84 -15.17
C GLU A 57 -13.00 12.25 -14.30
N ALA A 58 -12.08 13.08 -13.83
CA ALA A 58 -10.98 12.67 -12.97
C ALA A 58 -11.33 12.70 -11.47
N HIS A 59 -12.54 13.15 -11.11
CA HIS A 59 -12.96 13.27 -9.72
C HIS A 59 -12.95 11.90 -9.01
N GLY A 60 -12.23 11.84 -7.88
CA GLY A 60 -12.12 10.62 -7.07
C GLY A 60 -11.27 9.50 -7.67
N ILE A 61 -10.61 9.73 -8.80
CA ILE A 61 -9.76 8.71 -9.43
C ILE A 61 -8.40 8.65 -8.75
N LEU A 62 -8.10 7.50 -8.13
CA LEU A 62 -6.76 7.13 -7.69
C LEU A 62 -6.06 6.37 -8.83
N ARG A 63 -4.95 6.94 -9.35
CA ARG A 63 -4.18 6.33 -10.42
C ARG A 63 -2.91 5.66 -9.91
N ALA A 64 -2.71 4.41 -10.32
CA ALA A 64 -1.48 3.66 -10.10
C ALA A 64 -0.75 3.48 -11.44
N GLU A 65 0.53 3.83 -11.49
CA GLU A 65 1.39 3.64 -12.65
C GLU A 65 2.62 2.84 -12.25
N TYR A 66 2.84 1.72 -12.92
CA TYR A 66 4.07 0.94 -12.80
C TYR A 66 4.93 1.16 -14.04
N ARG A 67 6.15 1.66 -13.84
CA ARG A 67 7.12 1.89 -14.91
C ARG A 67 8.28 0.93 -14.77
N ILE A 68 8.54 0.18 -15.82
CA ILE A 68 9.70 -0.68 -15.93
C ILE A 68 10.83 0.13 -16.58
N LEU A 69 11.88 0.41 -15.79
CA LEU A 69 13.04 1.20 -16.21
C LEU A 69 14.15 0.34 -16.79
N ASN A 70 14.15 -0.97 -16.46
CA ASN A 70 15.13 -1.92 -16.99
C ASN A 70 14.44 -3.26 -17.31
N VAL A 71 14.00 -3.38 -18.53
CA VAL A 71 13.29 -4.56 -19.07
C VAL A 71 14.11 -5.83 -18.87
N ASN A 72 15.41 -5.81 -19.20
CA ASN A 72 16.26 -7.00 -19.10
C ASN A 72 16.37 -7.56 -17.68
N LYS A 73 16.32 -6.70 -16.66
CA LYS A 73 16.32 -7.17 -15.25
C LYS A 73 14.97 -7.78 -14.85
N ILE A 74 13.87 -7.24 -15.37
CA ILE A 74 12.55 -7.85 -15.14
C ILE A 74 12.46 -9.20 -15.84
N MET A 75 12.89 -9.28 -17.11
CA MET A 75 12.91 -10.55 -17.85
C MET A 75 13.70 -11.63 -17.10
N ARG A 76 14.92 -11.31 -16.63
CA ARG A 76 15.72 -12.26 -15.81
C ARG A 76 15.01 -12.67 -14.52
N LYS A 77 14.35 -11.74 -13.85
CA LYS A 77 13.62 -12.02 -12.61
C LYS A 77 12.47 -13.01 -12.81
N HIS A 78 11.80 -12.93 -13.98
CA HIS A 78 10.68 -13.79 -14.34
C HIS A 78 11.08 -14.93 -15.28
N GLU A 79 12.41 -15.16 -15.44
CA GLU A 79 12.98 -16.23 -16.28
C GLU A 79 12.49 -16.21 -17.74
N ILE A 80 12.26 -15.00 -18.28
CA ILE A 80 11.71 -14.80 -19.61
C ILE A 80 12.84 -14.81 -20.65
N THR A 81 12.75 -15.71 -21.62
CA THR A 81 13.66 -15.84 -22.76
C THR A 81 12.86 -15.78 -24.05
N LEU A 82 12.46 -14.60 -24.46
CA LEU A 82 11.57 -14.36 -25.59
C LEU A 82 12.20 -13.37 -26.59
N THR A 83 11.72 -13.37 -27.83
CA THR A 83 12.01 -12.33 -28.81
C THR A 83 11.39 -10.99 -28.39
N ASN A 84 11.77 -9.88 -29.00
CA ASN A 84 11.26 -8.56 -28.66
C ASN A 84 9.73 -8.46 -28.77
N SER A 85 9.13 -9.05 -29.81
CA SER A 85 7.68 -9.04 -30.01
C SER A 85 6.93 -9.85 -28.94
N GLU A 86 7.44 -11.04 -28.67
CA GLU A 86 6.89 -11.93 -27.64
C GLU A 86 7.04 -11.33 -26.24
N THR A 87 8.14 -10.63 -25.99
CA THR A 87 8.36 -9.90 -24.73
C THR A 87 7.31 -8.83 -24.52
N LEU A 88 6.96 -8.05 -25.55
CA LEU A 88 5.91 -7.05 -25.45
C LEU A 88 4.56 -7.68 -25.11
N LEU A 89 4.19 -8.75 -25.81
CA LEU A 89 2.94 -9.49 -25.56
C LEU A 89 2.94 -10.06 -24.14
N TRP A 90 4.06 -10.60 -23.67
CA TRP A 90 4.17 -11.09 -22.31
C TRP A 90 3.89 -9.97 -21.28
N PHE A 91 4.48 -8.77 -21.44
CA PHE A 91 4.22 -7.65 -20.55
C PHE A 91 2.76 -7.19 -20.58
N ILE A 92 2.12 -7.18 -21.74
CA ILE A 92 0.70 -6.84 -21.89
C ILE A 92 -0.15 -7.86 -21.10
N ASN A 93 0.08 -9.15 -21.34
CA ASN A 93 -0.69 -10.23 -20.72
C ASN A 93 -0.48 -10.37 -19.22
N ASN A 94 0.67 -9.95 -18.69
CA ASN A 94 1.01 -10.04 -17.28
C ASN A 94 0.99 -8.67 -16.57
N SER A 95 0.42 -7.64 -17.18
CA SER A 95 0.42 -6.27 -16.63
C SER A 95 -0.28 -6.16 -15.28
N GLY A 96 -1.40 -6.86 -15.10
CA GLY A 96 -2.15 -6.93 -13.83
C GLY A 96 -1.32 -7.57 -12.71
N ASP A 97 -0.72 -8.72 -12.98
CA ASP A 97 0.12 -9.44 -12.02
C ASP A 97 1.35 -8.62 -11.61
N LEU A 98 1.99 -7.95 -12.56
CA LEU A 98 3.13 -7.08 -12.30
C LEU A 98 2.72 -5.86 -11.45
N LEU A 99 1.58 -5.27 -11.73
CA LEU A 99 1.04 -4.16 -10.94
C LEU A 99 0.66 -4.64 -9.54
N TYR A 100 0.00 -5.78 -9.41
CA TYR A 100 -0.31 -6.41 -8.13
C TYR A 100 0.96 -6.66 -7.32
N GLU A 101 1.97 -7.29 -7.91
CA GLU A 101 3.25 -7.59 -7.24
C GLU A 101 3.92 -6.34 -6.67
N ILE A 102 3.93 -5.24 -7.43
CA ILE A 102 4.55 -4.00 -6.95
C ILE A 102 3.68 -3.30 -5.89
N LEU A 103 2.38 -3.21 -6.09
CA LEU A 103 1.46 -2.57 -5.15
C LEU A 103 1.42 -3.29 -3.80
N SER A 104 1.44 -4.63 -3.79
CA SER A 104 1.44 -5.45 -2.57
C SER A 104 2.64 -5.19 -1.64
N LYS A 105 3.72 -4.57 -2.16
CA LYS A 105 4.87 -4.12 -1.34
C LYS A 105 4.56 -2.85 -0.54
N PHE A 106 3.59 -2.06 -0.98
CA PHE A 106 3.27 -0.76 -0.39
C PHE A 106 1.91 -0.75 0.31
N ILE A 107 0.95 -1.47 -0.22
CA ILE A 107 -0.43 -1.50 0.26
C ILE A 107 -0.69 -2.87 0.88
N VAL A 108 -1.31 -2.88 2.04
CA VAL A 108 -1.77 -4.13 2.67
C VAL A 108 -3.09 -4.49 2.01
N ASP A 109 -3.17 -5.71 1.50
CA ASP A 109 -4.40 -6.26 0.95
C ASP A 109 -5.45 -6.47 2.05
N GLY A 110 -6.71 -6.28 1.69
CA GLY A 110 -7.87 -6.43 2.57
C GLY A 110 -8.78 -5.20 2.52
N ALA A 111 -10.05 -5.44 2.81
CA ALA A 111 -11.05 -4.39 2.90
C ALA A 111 -10.82 -3.46 4.10
N SER A 112 -11.12 -2.20 3.94
CA SER A 112 -11.02 -1.19 5.01
C SER A 112 -12.38 -0.95 5.63
N TYR A 113 -12.45 -1.03 6.95
CA TYR A 113 -13.65 -0.86 7.76
C TYR A 113 -13.48 0.24 8.80
N LYS A 114 -14.56 0.69 9.43
CA LYS A 114 -14.48 1.53 10.64
C LYS A 114 -13.75 0.78 11.76
N LEU A 115 -13.05 1.49 12.63
CA LEU A 115 -12.20 0.89 13.67
C LEU A 115 -12.94 -0.13 14.55
N SER A 116 -14.20 0.16 14.92
CA SER A 116 -15.04 -0.78 15.70
C SER A 116 -15.23 -2.10 14.96
N GLU A 117 -15.46 -2.05 13.65
CA GLU A 117 -15.66 -3.22 12.82
C GLU A 117 -14.36 -3.99 12.61
N VAL A 118 -13.23 -3.28 12.38
CA VAL A 118 -11.89 -3.89 12.34
C VAL A 118 -11.64 -4.70 13.61
N ASN A 119 -11.91 -4.10 14.79
CA ASN A 119 -11.72 -4.78 16.08
C ASN A 119 -12.65 -5.98 16.25
N ARG A 120 -13.91 -5.87 15.81
CA ARG A 120 -14.88 -6.99 15.83
C ARG A 120 -14.38 -8.16 14.99
N LEU A 121 -14.01 -7.91 13.72
CA LEU A 121 -13.49 -8.94 12.79
C LEU A 121 -12.22 -9.61 13.32
N ILE A 122 -11.30 -8.82 13.89
CA ILE A 122 -10.09 -9.36 14.53
C ILE A 122 -10.47 -10.28 15.71
N CYS A 123 -11.44 -9.88 16.55
CA CYS A 123 -11.86 -10.69 17.69
C CYS A 123 -12.51 -12.00 17.27
N GLU A 124 -13.26 -12.01 16.19
CA GLU A 124 -13.92 -13.21 15.66
C GLU A 124 -12.98 -14.19 14.96
N GLN A 125 -12.01 -13.65 14.17
CA GLN A 125 -11.20 -14.48 13.27
C GLN A 125 -9.81 -14.81 13.83
N VAL A 126 -9.38 -14.17 14.92
CA VAL A 126 -8.06 -14.38 15.50
C VAL A 126 -8.14 -15.05 16.87
N ASN A 127 -7.96 -16.37 16.93
CA ASN A 127 -8.08 -17.15 18.16
C ASN A 127 -7.00 -16.81 19.20
N ARG A 128 -5.76 -16.51 18.77
CA ARG A 128 -4.63 -16.27 19.67
C ARG A 128 -4.73 -14.90 20.32
N LYS A 129 -5.07 -14.86 21.62
CA LYS A 129 -5.28 -13.63 22.42
C LYS A 129 -4.15 -12.59 22.25
N LYS A 130 -2.88 -13.01 22.33
CA LYS A 130 -1.73 -12.09 22.17
C LYS A 130 -1.69 -11.44 20.77
N MET A 131 -1.95 -12.20 19.71
CA MET A 131 -1.99 -11.67 18.34
C MET A 131 -3.18 -10.73 18.16
N ARG A 132 -4.36 -11.12 18.63
CA ARG A 132 -5.58 -10.32 18.61
C ARG A 132 -5.37 -8.95 19.26
N ASN A 133 -4.84 -8.93 20.49
CA ASN A 133 -4.57 -7.67 21.20
C ASN A 133 -3.56 -6.79 20.44
N ARG A 134 -2.52 -7.38 19.85
CA ARG A 134 -1.56 -6.65 19.01
C ARG A 134 -2.21 -6.03 17.78
N MET A 135 -3.06 -6.79 17.09
CA MET A 135 -3.74 -6.32 15.88
C MET A 135 -4.71 -5.19 16.19
N CYS A 136 -5.57 -5.32 17.22
CA CYS A 136 -6.47 -4.26 17.65
C CYS A 136 -5.68 -2.99 18.03
N ARG A 137 -4.64 -3.15 18.87
CA ARG A 137 -3.80 -2.02 19.28
C ARG A 137 -3.11 -1.34 18.09
N PHE A 138 -2.65 -2.12 17.13
CA PHE A 138 -2.02 -1.58 15.92
C PHE A 138 -3.02 -0.75 15.08
N SER A 139 -4.24 -1.24 14.86
CA SER A 139 -5.27 -0.50 14.12
C SER A 139 -5.68 0.79 14.83
N GLU A 140 -5.78 0.79 16.17
CA GLU A 140 -6.00 1.99 16.98
C GLU A 140 -4.87 3.02 16.78
N LEU A 141 -3.62 2.56 16.85
CA LEU A 141 -2.45 3.42 16.63
C LEU A 141 -2.40 3.95 15.19
N VAL A 142 -2.80 3.15 14.19
CA VAL A 142 -2.89 3.62 12.80
C VAL A 142 -3.92 4.74 12.68
N ALA A 143 -5.09 4.60 13.31
CA ALA A 143 -6.11 5.65 13.34
C ALA A 143 -5.61 6.93 14.02
N GLN A 144 -4.94 6.79 15.17
CA GLN A 144 -4.44 7.92 15.97
C GLN A 144 -3.26 8.64 15.31
N LYS A 145 -2.33 7.89 14.72
CA LYS A 145 -1.07 8.42 14.15
C LYS A 145 -1.17 8.71 12.64
N HIS A 146 -2.35 8.45 12.04
CA HIS A 146 -2.61 8.66 10.61
C HIS A 146 -1.61 7.97 9.66
N GLY A 147 -1.10 6.80 10.06
CA GLY A 147 -0.21 6.02 9.21
C GLY A 147 0.47 4.84 9.89
N MET A 148 0.67 3.77 9.12
CA MET A 148 1.24 2.50 9.60
C MET A 148 2.67 2.63 10.12
N PHE A 149 3.49 3.51 9.52
CA PHE A 149 4.88 3.70 9.96
C PHE A 149 4.96 4.35 11.36
N SER A 150 4.16 5.39 11.59
CA SER A 150 4.11 6.06 12.89
C SER A 150 3.47 5.17 13.95
N ALA A 151 2.44 4.39 13.57
CA ALA A 151 1.82 3.39 14.44
C ALA A 151 2.80 2.28 14.83
N ARG A 152 3.58 1.77 13.88
CA ARG A 152 4.61 0.76 14.15
C ARG A 152 5.63 1.27 15.18
N ARG A 153 6.16 2.48 15.00
CA ARG A 153 7.12 3.08 15.95
C ARG A 153 6.52 3.23 17.35
N ALA A 154 5.27 3.68 17.45
CA ALA A 154 4.59 3.79 18.73
C ALA A 154 4.40 2.42 19.40
N MET A 155 4.02 1.42 18.61
CA MET A 155 3.83 0.06 19.10
C MET A 155 5.14 -0.64 19.51
N GLU A 156 6.26 -0.37 18.82
CA GLU A 156 7.61 -0.85 19.21
C GLU A 156 8.04 -0.28 20.56
N GLN A 157 7.59 0.93 20.91
CA GLN A 157 7.82 1.52 22.22
C GLN A 157 6.94 0.90 23.32
N GLU A 158 5.69 0.54 23.00
CA GLU A 158 4.75 -0.08 23.95
C GLU A 158 5.03 -1.59 24.14
N ASP A 159 5.48 -2.30 23.11
CA ASP A 159 5.81 -3.74 23.13
C ASP A 159 7.22 -3.97 22.59
N PRO A 160 8.27 -3.93 23.43
CA PRO A 160 9.66 -4.16 23.02
C PRO A 160 9.91 -5.54 22.37
N LYS A 161 8.95 -6.48 22.52
CA LYS A 161 8.99 -7.81 21.87
C LYS A 161 8.40 -7.80 20.45
N LEU A 162 7.97 -6.65 19.96
CA LEU A 162 7.53 -6.49 18.58
C LEU A 162 8.74 -6.24 17.67
N ASP A 163 9.51 -7.28 17.42
CA ASP A 163 10.57 -7.24 16.42
C ASP A 163 9.99 -7.20 14.98
N SER A 164 10.88 -7.01 14.00
CA SER A 164 10.49 -6.96 12.58
C SER A 164 9.74 -8.22 12.13
N ARG A 165 10.11 -9.41 12.64
CA ARG A 165 9.47 -10.69 12.30
C ARG A 165 8.05 -10.77 12.88
N ALA A 166 7.88 -10.36 14.13
CA ALA A 166 6.56 -10.33 14.79
C ALA A 166 5.64 -9.31 14.11
N TYR A 167 6.18 -8.16 13.69
CA TYR A 167 5.44 -7.17 12.90
C TYR A 167 4.95 -7.75 11.56
N HIS A 168 5.82 -8.37 10.76
CA HIS A 168 5.40 -8.96 9.48
C HIS A 168 4.35 -10.05 9.67
N LYS A 169 4.52 -10.95 10.65
CA LYS A 169 3.50 -11.95 10.97
C LYS A 169 2.14 -11.34 11.34
N MET A 170 2.15 -10.19 12.01
CA MET A 170 0.92 -9.46 12.32
C MET A 170 0.28 -8.90 11.04
N ILE A 171 1.05 -8.30 10.15
CA ILE A 171 0.55 -7.79 8.87
C ILE A 171 0.01 -8.92 8.00
N ASP A 172 0.74 -10.04 7.89
CA ASP A 172 0.28 -11.21 7.16
C ASP A 172 -1.04 -11.77 7.74
N LYS A 173 -1.23 -11.66 9.07
CA LYS A 173 -2.49 -12.08 9.68
C LYS A 173 -3.66 -11.14 9.30
N PHE A 174 -3.43 -9.84 9.15
CA PHE A 174 -4.43 -8.92 8.60
C PHE A 174 -4.83 -9.31 7.17
N VAL A 175 -3.86 -9.57 6.31
CA VAL A 175 -4.12 -10.05 4.93
C VAL A 175 -4.93 -11.34 4.93
N ASN A 176 -4.54 -12.31 5.78
CA ASN A 176 -5.21 -13.63 5.86
C ASN A 176 -6.68 -13.56 6.32
N ILE A 177 -7.06 -12.53 7.04
CA ILE A 177 -8.47 -12.30 7.45
C ILE A 177 -9.18 -11.28 6.56
N GLY A 178 -8.56 -10.86 5.45
CA GLY A 178 -9.14 -9.91 4.49
C GLY A 178 -9.38 -8.50 5.03
N VAL A 179 -8.67 -8.09 6.10
CA VAL A 179 -8.87 -6.80 6.77
C VAL A 179 -7.65 -5.91 6.58
N ASN A 180 -7.87 -4.69 6.08
CA ASN A 180 -6.82 -3.68 6.04
C ASN A 180 -6.61 -3.07 7.44
N PRO A 181 -5.38 -2.99 7.96
CA PRO A 181 -5.10 -2.40 9.26
C PRO A 181 -5.35 -0.88 9.33
N VAL A 182 -5.62 -0.22 8.20
CA VAL A 182 -5.93 1.20 8.11
C VAL A 182 -7.44 1.40 8.18
N PRO A 183 -7.98 1.81 9.35
CA PRO A 183 -9.42 1.97 9.48
C PRO A 183 -9.92 3.22 8.75
N LEU A 184 -11.18 3.18 8.34
CA LEU A 184 -11.88 4.32 7.77
C LEU A 184 -12.10 5.40 8.84
N PRO A 185 -12.08 6.68 8.46
CA PRO A 185 -12.42 7.78 9.36
C PRO A 185 -13.84 7.65 9.88
N ALA A 186 -14.02 7.81 11.22
CA ALA A 186 -15.34 7.68 11.87
C ALA A 186 -16.40 8.63 11.31
N LYS A 187 -15.99 9.82 10.85
CA LYS A 187 -16.87 10.87 10.33
C LYS A 187 -17.36 10.64 8.88
N LYS A 188 -16.81 9.66 8.17
CA LYS A 188 -17.28 9.34 6.81
C LYS A 188 -18.49 8.43 6.87
N ASP A 189 -19.49 8.72 6.03
CA ASP A 189 -20.71 7.90 5.91
C ASP A 189 -20.49 6.71 4.96
N ILE A 190 -19.34 6.05 5.14
CA ILE A 190 -18.93 4.85 4.41
C ILE A 190 -18.67 3.78 5.46
N CYS A 191 -19.30 2.62 5.34
CA CYS A 191 -19.17 1.52 6.29
C CYS A 191 -17.89 0.70 6.04
N ASP A 192 -17.59 0.47 4.76
CA ASP A 192 -16.46 -0.33 4.28
C ASP A 192 -16.00 0.16 2.90
N LEU A 193 -14.77 -0.15 2.57
CA LEU A 193 -14.21 -0.04 1.21
C LEU A 193 -13.59 -1.39 0.86
N PRO A 194 -13.91 -1.96 -0.31
CA PRO A 194 -13.31 -3.20 -0.77
C PRO A 194 -11.78 -3.06 -0.89
N SER A 195 -11.08 -4.19 -0.99
CA SER A 195 -9.65 -4.15 -1.25
C SER A 195 -9.37 -3.43 -2.56
N LEU A 196 -8.30 -2.62 -2.58
CA LEU A 196 -7.82 -2.01 -3.82
C LEU A 196 -7.50 -3.07 -4.89
N PHE A 197 -7.11 -4.27 -4.47
CA PHE A 197 -6.74 -5.37 -5.35
C PHE A 197 -7.94 -6.08 -6.00
N GLU A 198 -9.15 -5.86 -5.52
CA GLU A 198 -10.37 -6.36 -6.18
C GLU A 198 -10.69 -5.62 -7.50
N TRP A 199 -10.02 -4.49 -7.74
CA TRP A 199 -10.18 -3.64 -8.93
C TRP A 199 -9.06 -3.81 -9.96
N LEU A 200 -8.11 -4.71 -9.73
CA LEU A 200 -6.99 -5.03 -10.63
C LEU A 200 -7.24 -6.32 -11.41
#